data_ff942cc5acbb780686b0737fc81c4931
#
_entry.id   ff942cc5acbb780686b0737fc81c4931
#
_cell.length_a   1.000
_cell.length_b   1.000
_cell.length_c   1.000
_cell.angle_alpha   90.00
_cell.angle_beta   90.00
_cell.angle_gamma   90.00
#
_symmetry.space_group_name_H-M   'P 1'
#
loop_
_entity.id
_entity.type
_entity.pdbx_description
1 polymer ?
#
loop_
_entity_poly.entity_id
_entity_poly.type
_entity_poly.pdbx_seq_one_letter_code
_entity_poly.pdbx_strand_id
1 'polypeptide(L)'
;MIEMVIDARRKDLGGFEVGRVLPFHARRMVGPFIFLDQMGPAAFAPGSEAINVRPHPHIGLSTLTYLFEGEIMHRDNTGATQAIRPGEVNWMTAGKGIVHSERTDPLRKRTGGPMHGMQAWIALPEESEEADPRFHHHGEADQPAYESGGLFARLVAGEAYGAKAAVPVSSPLFYVHWELAEGVRTAPPPGKGAGGYSERALYVAKGEIEVGDRVFNEGQMIILEPTAEPTIKALKPSTVMVMGGEPVGPRIIWWNFVHSKQERIDQAKADWKAGRMALPTEDDVEFIPLPDVPSTPEPAPAAVKPEPTHPV
;
A
#
# COMPACT_ATOMS: atom_id res chain seq x y z
N MET A 1 18.26 -15.53 -2.35
CA MET A 1 17.81 -14.75 -1.17
C MET A 1 16.90 -13.60 -1.59
N ILE A 2 17.32 -12.73 -2.51
CA ILE A 2 16.53 -11.62 -3.06
C ILE A 2 16.11 -11.99 -4.47
N GLU A 3 14.80 -11.99 -4.73
CA GLU A 3 14.25 -12.31 -6.06
C GLU A 3 14.31 -11.07 -6.97
N MET A 4 13.92 -9.90 -6.44
CA MET A 4 13.81 -8.68 -7.23
C MET A 4 13.95 -7.44 -6.35
N VAL A 5 14.41 -6.34 -6.95
CA VAL A 5 14.37 -5.00 -6.36
C VAL A 5 13.58 -4.09 -7.28
N ILE A 6 12.69 -3.29 -6.69
CA ILE A 6 11.85 -2.32 -7.42
C ILE A 6 12.12 -0.95 -6.83
N ASP A 7 12.58 -0.01 -7.65
CA ASP A 7 12.71 1.39 -7.26
C ASP A 7 11.36 2.12 -7.38
N ALA A 8 11.05 2.95 -6.41
CA ALA A 8 9.85 3.77 -6.43
C ALA A 8 9.86 4.73 -7.62
N ARG A 9 8.74 4.81 -8.32
CA ARG A 9 8.52 5.73 -9.44
C ARG A 9 7.69 6.91 -8.96
N ARG A 10 8.16 8.12 -9.19
CA ARG A 10 7.40 9.32 -8.84
C ARG A 10 6.14 9.43 -9.67
N LYS A 11 5.02 9.71 -9.01
CA LYS A 11 3.71 9.97 -9.61
C LYS A 11 3.13 11.23 -8.98
N ASP A 12 2.71 12.18 -9.82
CA ASP A 12 1.95 13.36 -9.38
C ASP A 12 0.45 13.01 -9.34
N LEU A 13 -0.18 13.27 -8.21
CA LEU A 13 -1.61 13.07 -7.97
C LEU A 13 -2.41 14.39 -8.03
N GLY A 14 -1.86 15.43 -8.67
CA GLY A 14 -2.48 16.74 -8.76
C GLY A 14 -1.95 17.73 -7.72
N GLY A 15 -0.63 17.89 -7.64
CA GLY A 15 0.07 18.78 -6.72
C GLY A 15 0.64 18.10 -5.48
N PHE A 16 0.52 16.79 -5.41
CA PHE A 16 1.12 15.94 -4.40
C PHE A 16 1.79 14.74 -5.05
N GLU A 17 3.10 14.58 -4.86
CA GLU A 17 3.86 13.46 -5.42
C GLU A 17 3.89 12.26 -4.45
N VAL A 18 3.78 11.06 -5.04
CA VAL A 18 3.95 9.77 -4.34
C VAL A 18 5.05 8.94 -4.98
N GLY A 19 5.67 8.07 -4.18
CA GLY A 19 6.60 7.04 -4.65
C GLY A 19 5.86 5.72 -4.86
N ARG A 20 5.54 5.37 -6.12
CA ARG A 20 4.82 4.14 -6.47
C ARG A 20 5.76 2.97 -6.73
N VAL A 21 5.59 1.86 -6.02
CA VAL A 21 6.34 0.62 -6.27
C VAL A 21 5.48 -0.48 -6.89
N LEU A 22 4.26 -0.67 -6.43
CA LEU A 22 3.29 -1.60 -7.03
C LEU A 22 2.13 -0.84 -7.67
N PRO A 23 1.54 -1.36 -8.78
CA PRO A 23 2.00 -2.51 -9.56
C PRO A 23 3.29 -2.20 -10.33
N PHE A 24 4.13 -3.22 -10.51
CA PHE A 24 5.32 -3.15 -11.35
C PHE A 24 5.18 -4.13 -12.53
N HIS A 25 5.73 -3.80 -13.69
CA HIS A 25 5.50 -4.59 -14.92
C HIS A 25 5.96 -6.05 -14.79
N ALA A 26 7.11 -6.30 -14.11
CA ALA A 26 7.65 -7.64 -13.92
C ALA A 26 7.12 -8.34 -12.64
N ARG A 27 6.51 -7.59 -11.72
CA ARG A 27 5.95 -8.12 -10.48
C ARG A 27 4.73 -7.29 -10.08
N ARG A 28 3.54 -7.74 -10.44
CA ARG A 28 2.33 -6.94 -10.24
C ARG A 28 1.84 -6.92 -8.79
N MET A 29 2.11 -8.00 -8.04
CA MET A 29 1.63 -8.23 -6.67
C MET A 29 2.71 -8.85 -5.81
N VAL A 30 2.57 -8.68 -4.48
CA VAL A 30 3.26 -9.43 -3.43
C VAL A 30 2.21 -9.98 -2.48
N GLY A 31 1.98 -11.30 -2.51
CA GLY A 31 0.77 -11.88 -1.91
C GLY A 31 -0.47 -11.18 -2.47
N PRO A 32 -1.39 -10.69 -1.63
CA PRO A 32 -2.56 -9.94 -2.07
C PRO A 32 -2.27 -8.44 -2.30
N PHE A 33 -1.10 -7.91 -1.97
CA PHE A 33 -0.76 -6.50 -2.18
C PHE A 33 -0.57 -6.20 -3.66
N ILE A 34 -1.49 -5.42 -4.25
CA ILE A 34 -1.54 -5.11 -5.67
C ILE A 34 -1.16 -3.67 -5.99
N PHE A 35 -1.08 -2.82 -4.96
CA PHE A 35 -0.70 -1.42 -5.09
C PHE A 35 0.01 -0.97 -3.82
N LEU A 36 1.08 -0.18 -3.99
CA LEU A 36 1.77 0.46 -2.88
C LEU A 36 2.35 1.80 -3.31
N ASP A 37 1.90 2.86 -2.64
CA ASP A 37 2.42 4.21 -2.74
C ASP A 37 2.97 4.67 -1.39
N GLN A 38 4.10 5.34 -1.41
CA GLN A 38 4.59 6.15 -0.31
C GLN A 38 4.21 7.60 -0.54
N MET A 39 3.52 8.19 0.41
CA MET A 39 3.18 9.61 0.49
C MET A 39 4.27 10.34 1.28
N GLY A 40 4.93 11.30 0.68
CA GLY A 40 6.02 12.04 1.34
C GLY A 40 7.32 11.23 1.53
N PRO A 41 8.21 11.63 2.48
CA PRO A 41 8.05 12.76 3.43
C PRO A 41 7.91 14.12 2.73
N ALA A 42 6.94 14.92 3.17
CA ALA A 42 6.68 16.25 2.65
C ALA A 42 6.24 17.19 3.78
N ALA A 43 6.39 18.50 3.58
CA ALA A 43 5.87 19.51 4.48
C ALA A 43 5.03 20.51 3.68
N PHE A 44 3.84 20.80 4.19
CA PHE A 44 2.87 21.68 3.55
C PHE A 44 2.77 23.00 4.32
N ALA A 45 2.74 24.11 3.57
CA ALA A 45 2.59 25.43 4.14
C ALA A 45 1.16 25.65 4.66
N PRO A 46 0.96 26.53 5.68
CA PRO A 46 -0.36 26.97 6.05
C PRO A 46 -1.14 27.52 4.87
N GLY A 47 -2.40 27.13 4.74
CA GLY A 47 -3.29 27.50 3.64
C GLY A 47 -3.22 26.59 2.40
N SER A 48 -2.25 25.68 2.33
CA SER A 48 -2.17 24.69 1.25
C SER A 48 -3.06 23.48 1.53
N GLU A 49 -3.42 22.76 0.47
CA GLU A 49 -4.08 21.46 0.56
C GLU A 49 -3.00 20.37 0.37
N ALA A 50 -2.61 19.74 1.48
CA ALA A 50 -1.61 18.68 1.49
C ALA A 50 -2.07 17.47 0.68
N ILE A 51 -3.27 16.98 0.99
CA ILE A 51 -3.95 15.90 0.28
C ILE A 51 -5.34 16.38 -0.09
N ASN A 52 -5.66 16.27 -1.38
CA ASN A 52 -6.96 16.65 -1.90
C ASN A 52 -7.40 15.67 -2.99
N VAL A 53 -7.58 14.41 -2.59
CA VAL A 53 -8.08 13.36 -3.49
C VAL A 53 -9.60 13.38 -3.45
N ARG A 54 -10.19 13.88 -4.54
CA ARG A 54 -11.64 14.00 -4.72
C ARG A 54 -12.32 12.63 -4.72
N PRO A 55 -13.64 12.56 -4.52
CA PRO A 55 -14.39 11.32 -4.58
C PRO A 55 -14.07 10.50 -5.83
N HIS A 56 -13.74 9.24 -5.59
CA HIS A 56 -13.38 8.26 -6.61
C HIS A 56 -13.79 6.85 -6.17
N PRO A 57 -14.10 5.94 -7.12
CA PRO A 57 -14.62 4.62 -6.80
C PRO A 57 -13.54 3.56 -6.74
N HIS A 58 -13.82 2.48 -5.99
CA HIS A 58 -13.05 1.23 -5.98
C HIS A 58 -13.98 0.03 -6.06
N ILE A 59 -13.52 -1.09 -6.65
CA ILE A 59 -14.13 -2.42 -6.59
C ILE A 59 -13.06 -3.49 -6.40
N GLY A 60 -13.42 -4.66 -5.80
CA GLY A 60 -12.61 -5.88 -5.77
C GLY A 60 -11.32 -5.81 -4.94
N LEU A 61 -11.17 -4.78 -4.12
CA LEU A 61 -10.00 -4.58 -3.28
C LEU A 61 -10.38 -4.05 -1.90
N SER A 62 -9.41 -4.06 -0.99
CA SER A 62 -9.41 -3.20 0.21
C SER A 62 -8.30 -2.17 0.08
N THR A 63 -8.55 -0.92 0.55
CA THR A 63 -7.50 0.07 0.75
C THR A 63 -7.02 0.03 2.19
N LEU A 64 -5.74 0.24 2.39
CA LEU A 64 -5.13 0.43 3.70
C LEU A 64 -4.34 1.73 3.68
N THR A 65 -4.73 2.67 4.55
CA THR A 65 -3.98 3.90 4.80
C THR A 65 -3.29 3.78 6.16
N TYR A 66 -2.00 4.07 6.20
CA TYR A 66 -1.19 4.07 7.41
C TYR A 66 -0.22 5.25 7.40
N LEU A 67 -0.24 6.07 8.44
CA LEU A 67 0.59 7.28 8.51
C LEU A 67 1.73 7.13 9.53
N PHE A 68 2.90 7.67 9.17
CA PHE A 68 4.02 7.94 10.07
C PHE A 68 3.93 9.36 10.61
N GLU A 69 3.46 10.31 9.77
CA GLU A 69 3.28 11.73 10.11
C GLU A 69 2.08 12.31 9.37
N GLY A 70 1.43 13.30 9.97
CA GLY A 70 0.34 14.02 9.34
C GLY A 70 -1.06 13.53 9.73
N GLU A 71 -2.05 13.91 8.94
CA GLU A 71 -3.45 13.54 9.14
C GLU A 71 -4.19 13.62 7.80
N ILE A 72 -5.06 12.64 7.53
CA ILE A 72 -5.94 12.60 6.37
C ILE A 72 -7.37 12.38 6.85
N MET A 73 -8.32 13.11 6.26
CA MET A 73 -9.75 12.93 6.48
C MET A 73 -10.33 12.03 5.38
N HIS A 74 -10.74 10.83 5.74
CA HIS A 74 -11.49 9.91 4.90
C HIS A 74 -12.99 10.18 5.00
N ARG A 75 -13.68 10.13 3.84
CA ARG A 75 -15.14 10.09 3.75
C ARG A 75 -15.55 9.07 2.70
N ASP A 76 -16.60 8.29 2.97
CA ASP A 76 -17.10 7.34 2.00
C ASP A 76 -18.64 7.26 1.94
N ASN A 77 -19.15 6.60 0.91
CA ASN A 77 -20.59 6.48 0.67
C ASN A 77 -21.27 5.42 1.55
N THR A 78 -20.57 4.77 2.46
CA THR A 78 -21.19 3.98 3.54
C THR A 78 -21.56 4.85 4.74
N GLY A 79 -21.13 6.12 4.73
CA GLY A 79 -21.37 7.11 5.77
C GLY A 79 -20.21 7.30 6.75
N ALA A 80 -19.05 6.70 6.48
CA ALA A 80 -17.88 6.92 7.31
C ALA A 80 -17.28 8.31 7.05
N THR A 81 -16.95 9.01 8.12
CA THR A 81 -16.16 10.24 8.15
C THR A 81 -15.14 10.11 9.27
N GLN A 82 -13.89 9.86 8.91
CA GLN A 82 -12.86 9.47 9.86
C GLN A 82 -11.50 10.08 9.53
N ALA A 83 -10.95 10.83 10.49
CA ALA A 83 -9.55 11.22 10.45
C ALA A 83 -8.66 10.01 10.73
N ILE A 84 -7.52 9.91 10.04
CA ILE A 84 -6.45 8.98 10.37
C ILE A 84 -5.19 9.76 10.76
N ARG A 85 -4.52 9.30 11.81
CA ARG A 85 -3.32 9.88 12.43
C ARG A 85 -2.18 8.86 12.47
N PRO A 86 -0.96 9.27 12.82
CA PRO A 86 0.18 8.35 12.93
C PRO A 86 -0.11 7.16 13.83
N GLY A 87 0.26 5.96 13.35
CA GLY A 87 0.06 4.69 14.05
C GLY A 87 -1.34 4.09 13.98
N GLU A 88 -2.34 4.86 13.52
CA GLU A 88 -3.70 4.38 13.28
C GLU A 88 -3.82 3.68 11.90
N VAL A 89 -4.88 2.89 11.72
CA VAL A 89 -5.17 2.18 10.47
C VAL A 89 -6.58 2.48 10.00
N ASN A 90 -6.72 2.99 8.77
CA ASN A 90 -7.97 2.97 8.04
C ASN A 90 -7.96 1.79 7.06
N TRP A 91 -8.95 0.93 7.17
CA TRP A 91 -9.18 -0.22 6.29
C TRP A 91 -10.55 -0.11 5.64
N MET A 92 -10.58 0.12 4.32
CA MET A 92 -11.79 0.23 3.54
C MET A 92 -11.89 -0.97 2.59
N THR A 93 -12.86 -1.86 2.81
CA THR A 93 -13.17 -2.96 1.89
C THR A 93 -14.16 -2.45 0.85
N ALA A 94 -13.72 -2.38 -0.40
CA ALA A 94 -14.58 -1.90 -1.49
C ALA A 94 -15.58 -2.96 -1.95
N GLY A 95 -15.16 -4.22 -2.03
CA GLY A 95 -16.04 -5.30 -2.48
C GLY A 95 -16.73 -4.98 -3.81
N LYS A 96 -18.06 -5.07 -3.84
CA LYS A 96 -18.86 -4.75 -5.02
C LYS A 96 -18.84 -3.28 -5.47
N GLY A 97 -18.36 -2.37 -4.61
CA GLY A 97 -18.15 -0.96 -4.95
C GLY A 97 -18.29 -0.02 -3.78
N ILE A 98 -17.34 0.88 -3.62
CA ILE A 98 -17.33 1.98 -2.68
C ILE A 98 -16.78 3.24 -3.36
N VAL A 99 -17.27 4.41 -2.94
CA VAL A 99 -16.75 5.70 -3.36
C VAL A 99 -16.24 6.41 -2.12
N HIS A 100 -15.01 6.90 -2.18
CA HIS A 100 -14.42 7.65 -1.07
C HIS A 100 -13.62 8.86 -1.54
N SER A 101 -13.33 9.76 -0.59
CA SER A 101 -12.39 10.87 -0.75
C SER A 101 -11.39 10.90 0.39
N GLU A 102 -10.22 11.48 0.12
CA GLU A 102 -9.15 11.67 1.09
C GLU A 102 -8.73 13.13 1.05
N ARG A 103 -9.07 13.88 2.10
CA ARG A 103 -8.92 15.33 2.16
C ARG A 103 -8.01 15.75 3.29
N THR A 104 -7.38 16.91 3.13
CA THR A 104 -6.76 17.61 4.26
C THR A 104 -7.84 18.14 5.20
N ASP A 105 -7.72 17.83 6.49
CA ASP A 105 -8.61 18.40 7.51
C ASP A 105 -8.53 19.95 7.52
N PRO A 106 -9.65 20.67 7.74
CA PRO A 106 -9.66 22.14 7.76
C PRO A 106 -8.68 22.76 8.75
N LEU A 107 -8.43 22.13 9.90
CA LEU A 107 -7.43 22.61 10.86
C LEU A 107 -6.02 22.45 10.27
N ARG A 108 -5.70 21.30 9.70
CA ARG A 108 -4.42 21.05 9.04
C ARG A 108 -4.20 21.98 7.84
N LYS A 109 -5.23 22.27 7.07
CA LYS A 109 -5.16 23.28 6.02
C LYS A 109 -4.74 24.67 6.58
N ARG A 110 -5.26 25.07 7.74
CA ARG A 110 -4.87 26.34 8.36
C ARG A 110 -3.46 26.35 8.94
N THR A 111 -3.03 25.24 9.54
CA THR A 111 -1.75 25.17 10.26
C THR A 111 -0.58 24.66 9.39
N GLY A 112 -0.88 23.97 8.30
CA GLY A 112 0.12 23.20 7.57
C GLY A 112 0.66 22.03 8.40
N GLY A 113 1.78 21.46 7.98
CA GLY A 113 2.47 20.41 8.73
C GLY A 113 3.08 19.33 7.84
N PRO A 114 3.69 18.30 8.45
CA PRO A 114 4.28 17.18 7.73
C PRO A 114 3.23 16.22 7.20
N MET A 115 3.61 15.44 6.20
CA MET A 115 2.89 14.29 5.68
C MET A 115 3.89 13.19 5.29
N HIS A 116 3.74 12.03 5.89
CA HIS A 116 4.48 10.84 5.54
C HIS A 116 3.67 9.60 5.88
N GLY A 117 3.49 8.70 4.92
CA GLY A 117 2.69 7.49 5.13
C GLY A 117 2.67 6.57 3.93
N MET A 118 1.85 5.53 4.06
CA MET A 118 1.70 4.48 3.06
C MET A 118 0.24 4.32 2.66
N GLN A 119 0.00 4.16 1.38
CA GLN A 119 -1.27 3.73 0.81
C GLN A 119 -1.07 2.39 0.12
N ALA A 120 -1.77 1.35 0.59
CA ALA A 120 -1.73 0.04 -0.04
C ALA A 120 -3.13 -0.36 -0.53
N TRP A 121 -3.18 -1.13 -1.64
CA TRP A 121 -4.39 -1.85 -2.01
C TRP A 121 -4.13 -3.35 -1.92
N ILE A 122 -5.09 -4.03 -1.33
CA ILE A 122 -5.10 -5.46 -1.11
C ILE A 122 -6.21 -6.06 -1.98
N ALA A 123 -5.84 -6.84 -2.99
CA ALA A 123 -6.80 -7.54 -3.83
C ALA A 123 -7.61 -8.54 -2.99
N LEU A 124 -8.91 -8.55 -3.16
CA LEU A 124 -9.77 -9.51 -2.50
C LEU A 124 -9.67 -10.90 -3.18
N PRO A 125 -9.78 -12.01 -2.44
CA PRO A 125 -10.02 -13.33 -3.02
C PRO A 125 -11.31 -13.32 -3.87
N GLU A 126 -11.39 -14.17 -4.89
CA GLU A 126 -12.53 -14.18 -5.85
C GLU A 126 -13.90 -14.27 -5.17
N GLU A 127 -14.00 -15.09 -4.11
CA GLU A 127 -15.22 -15.26 -3.32
C GLU A 127 -15.62 -14.00 -2.52
N SER A 128 -14.71 -13.03 -2.36
CA SER A 128 -14.93 -11.79 -1.61
C SER A 128 -14.99 -10.54 -2.50
N GLU A 129 -14.73 -10.65 -3.81
CA GLU A 129 -14.68 -9.49 -4.71
C GLU A 129 -16.03 -8.73 -4.78
N GLU A 130 -17.14 -9.41 -4.56
CA GLU A 130 -18.50 -8.83 -4.53
C GLU A 130 -19.07 -8.68 -3.11
N ALA A 131 -18.21 -8.73 -2.07
CA ALA A 131 -18.65 -8.48 -0.70
C ALA A 131 -19.27 -7.08 -0.54
N ASP A 132 -20.12 -6.91 0.48
CA ASP A 132 -20.64 -5.58 0.80
C ASP A 132 -19.51 -4.65 1.24
N PRO A 133 -19.52 -3.36 0.81
CA PRO A 133 -18.51 -2.40 1.18
C PRO A 133 -18.55 -2.13 2.69
N ARG A 134 -17.37 -1.93 3.29
CA ARG A 134 -17.21 -1.69 4.72
C ARG A 134 -16.01 -0.79 4.99
N PHE A 135 -16.12 -0.02 6.07
CA PHE A 135 -15.02 0.78 6.58
C PHE A 135 -14.74 0.39 8.04
N HIS A 136 -13.45 0.27 8.38
CA HIS A 136 -12.96 0.03 9.73
C HIS A 136 -11.82 0.99 10.03
N HIS A 137 -11.90 1.62 11.21
CA HIS A 137 -10.82 2.40 11.79
C HIS A 137 -10.32 1.70 13.05
N HIS A 138 -9.01 1.61 13.18
CA HIS A 138 -8.35 1.05 14.37
C HIS A 138 -7.34 2.07 14.89
N GLY A 139 -7.49 2.41 16.17
CA GLY A 139 -6.57 3.31 16.86
C GLY A 139 -5.18 2.70 17.03
N GLU A 140 -4.22 3.54 17.35
CA GLU A 140 -2.84 3.12 17.58
C GLU A 140 -2.73 2.02 18.65
N ALA A 141 -3.51 2.14 19.75
CA ALA A 141 -3.51 1.20 20.86
C ALA A 141 -4.15 -0.17 20.52
N ASP A 142 -4.91 -0.25 19.44
CA ASP A 142 -5.57 -1.49 18.99
C ASP A 142 -4.60 -2.39 18.22
N GLN A 143 -3.43 -1.86 17.83
CA GLN A 143 -2.45 -2.59 17.03
C GLN A 143 -1.40 -3.27 17.91
N PRO A 144 -1.15 -4.58 17.74
CA PRO A 144 -0.06 -5.25 18.44
C PRO A 144 1.28 -4.57 18.13
N ALA A 145 1.99 -4.14 19.16
CA ALA A 145 3.29 -3.50 19.04
C ALA A 145 4.30 -4.11 20.02
N TYR A 146 5.56 -4.06 19.63
CA TYR A 146 6.69 -4.54 20.39
C TYR A 146 7.86 -3.57 20.27
N GLU A 147 8.52 -3.30 21.39
CA GLU A 147 9.71 -2.45 21.41
C GLU A 147 10.79 -3.09 22.27
N SER A 148 11.98 -3.28 21.71
CA SER A 148 13.16 -3.77 22.42
C SER A 148 14.43 -3.54 21.64
N GLY A 149 15.52 -3.17 22.35
CA GLY A 149 16.86 -3.12 21.78
C GLY A 149 17.03 -2.19 20.56
N GLY A 150 16.23 -1.12 20.45
CA GLY A 150 16.25 -0.19 19.32
C GLY A 150 15.42 -0.64 18.11
N LEU A 151 14.67 -1.73 18.23
CA LEU A 151 13.61 -2.15 17.32
C LEU A 151 12.25 -1.75 17.90
N PHE A 152 11.47 -0.98 17.17
CA PHE A 152 10.02 -0.90 17.32
C PHE A 152 9.37 -1.65 16.15
N ALA A 153 8.38 -2.49 16.44
CA ALA A 153 7.59 -3.22 15.45
C ALA A 153 6.10 -3.11 15.78
N ARG A 154 5.28 -2.73 14.78
CA ARG A 154 3.82 -2.70 14.88
C ARG A 154 3.21 -3.57 13.80
N LEU A 155 2.33 -4.50 14.18
CA LEU A 155 1.53 -5.28 13.25
C LEU A 155 0.30 -4.47 12.82
N VAL A 156 0.36 -3.93 11.61
CA VAL A 156 -0.66 -3.05 11.01
C VAL A 156 -1.87 -3.84 10.52
N ALA A 157 -1.66 -5.02 9.91
CA ALA A 157 -2.72 -5.89 9.44
C ALA A 157 -2.26 -7.36 9.38
N GLY A 158 -3.22 -8.29 9.50
CA GLY A 158 -2.99 -9.71 9.38
C GLY A 158 -2.31 -10.36 10.60
N GLU A 159 -1.44 -11.33 10.37
CA GLU A 159 -0.82 -12.13 11.42
C GLU A 159 0.70 -12.21 11.24
N ALA A 160 1.47 -11.93 12.29
CA ALA A 160 2.93 -12.07 12.28
C ALA A 160 3.47 -12.20 13.71
N TYR A 161 4.60 -12.88 13.88
CA TYR A 161 5.32 -13.03 15.16
C TYR A 161 4.44 -13.54 16.31
N GLY A 162 3.44 -14.40 16.00
CA GLY A 162 2.50 -14.92 16.98
C GLY A 162 1.41 -13.95 17.42
N ALA A 163 1.33 -12.77 16.81
CA ALA A 163 0.29 -11.78 17.04
C ALA A 163 -0.69 -11.70 15.86
N LYS A 164 -1.90 -11.20 16.12
CA LYS A 164 -2.95 -10.94 15.13
C LYS A 164 -3.46 -9.52 15.29
N ALA A 165 -3.49 -8.76 14.19
CA ALA A 165 -4.07 -7.42 14.15
C ALA A 165 -5.60 -7.47 14.17
N ALA A 166 -6.22 -6.42 14.69
CA ALA A 166 -7.68 -6.30 14.73
C ALA A 166 -8.32 -6.06 13.34
N VAL A 167 -7.54 -5.65 12.36
CA VAL A 167 -7.97 -5.37 10.99
C VAL A 167 -8.56 -6.64 10.32
N PRO A 168 -9.80 -6.57 9.77
CA PRO A 168 -10.47 -7.73 9.18
C PRO A 168 -9.96 -8.04 7.77
N VAL A 169 -8.91 -8.84 7.67
CA VAL A 169 -8.34 -9.28 6.38
C VAL A 169 -9.14 -10.42 5.76
N SER A 170 -9.21 -10.47 4.42
CA SER A 170 -9.97 -11.50 3.67
C SER A 170 -9.10 -12.65 3.16
N SER A 171 -7.77 -12.56 3.31
CA SER A 171 -6.81 -13.60 2.92
C SER A 171 -5.63 -13.61 3.88
N PRO A 172 -4.85 -14.71 3.96
CA PRO A 172 -3.65 -14.75 4.78
C PRO A 172 -2.63 -13.73 4.31
N LEU A 173 -2.32 -12.76 5.17
CA LEU A 173 -1.34 -11.70 4.91
C LEU A 173 -0.74 -11.19 6.22
N PHE A 174 0.32 -10.41 6.08
CA PHE A 174 0.83 -9.54 7.14
C PHE A 174 1.29 -8.21 6.56
N TYR A 175 1.16 -7.15 7.37
CA TYR A 175 1.72 -5.84 7.12
C TYR A 175 2.29 -5.29 8.42
N VAL A 176 3.61 -5.07 8.46
CA VAL A 176 4.34 -4.69 9.67
C VAL A 176 5.14 -3.42 9.41
N HIS A 177 5.06 -2.49 10.35
CA HIS A 177 5.90 -1.30 10.41
C HIS A 177 7.06 -1.56 11.38
N TRP A 178 8.29 -1.30 10.92
CA TRP A 178 9.50 -1.29 11.74
C TRP A 178 10.10 0.11 11.81
N GLU A 179 10.45 0.54 13.03
CA GLU A 179 11.45 1.58 13.27
C GLU A 179 12.70 0.92 13.82
N LEU A 180 13.82 1.14 13.14
CA LEU A 180 15.12 0.51 13.44
C LEU A 180 16.14 1.57 13.78
N ALA A 181 16.72 1.53 14.99
CA ALA A 181 17.91 2.29 15.29
C ALA A 181 19.11 1.76 14.48
N GLU A 182 20.13 2.60 14.25
CA GLU A 182 21.36 2.19 13.59
C GLU A 182 22.01 0.97 14.28
N GLY A 183 22.43 -0.02 13.49
CA GLY A 183 23.07 -1.25 13.94
C GLY A 183 22.10 -2.37 14.36
N VAL A 184 20.81 -2.07 14.52
CA VAL A 184 19.78 -3.07 14.88
C VAL A 184 19.70 -4.15 13.82
N ARG A 185 19.56 -5.40 14.27
CA ARG A 185 19.34 -6.58 13.43
C ARG A 185 17.99 -7.20 13.75
N THR A 186 17.25 -7.57 12.70
CA THR A 186 15.92 -8.22 12.81
C THR A 186 15.70 -9.16 11.63
N ALA A 187 14.58 -9.89 11.62
CA ALA A 187 14.18 -10.75 10.52
C ALA A 187 12.69 -10.55 10.19
N PRO A 188 12.31 -10.62 8.89
CA PRO A 188 10.91 -10.60 8.50
C PRO A 188 10.17 -11.86 9.01
N PRO A 189 8.82 -11.85 8.98
CA PRO A 189 8.06 -13.08 9.24
C PRO A 189 8.56 -14.24 8.37
N PRO A 190 8.50 -15.49 8.85
CA PRO A 190 9.06 -16.65 8.16
C PRO A 190 8.53 -16.81 6.74
N GLY A 191 9.37 -17.36 5.87
CA GLY A 191 8.99 -17.75 4.52
C GLY A 191 8.34 -19.15 4.47
N LYS A 192 7.88 -19.52 3.29
CA LYS A 192 7.19 -20.79 3.05
C LYS A 192 7.98 -22.02 3.53
N GLY A 193 9.29 -22.00 3.40
CA GLY A 193 10.17 -23.08 3.86
C GLY A 193 10.18 -23.31 5.37
N ALA A 194 9.86 -22.28 6.15
CA ALA A 194 9.75 -22.31 7.63
C ALA A 194 8.29 -22.29 8.11
N GLY A 195 7.33 -22.63 7.23
CA GLY A 195 5.90 -22.68 7.58
C GLY A 195 5.21 -21.31 7.59
N GLY A 196 5.84 -20.30 7.02
CA GLY A 196 5.30 -18.94 6.87
C GLY A 196 4.74 -18.67 5.48
N TYR A 197 4.86 -17.42 5.04
CA TYR A 197 4.19 -16.88 3.85
C TYR A 197 4.93 -17.18 2.54
N SER A 198 4.14 -17.40 1.48
CA SER A 198 4.68 -17.69 0.13
C SER A 198 5.37 -16.52 -0.52
N GLU A 199 4.88 -15.30 -0.32
CA GLU A 199 5.43 -14.08 -0.90
C GLU A 199 5.67 -13.03 0.18
N ARG A 200 6.85 -12.39 0.13
CA ARG A 200 7.27 -11.41 1.13
C ARG A 200 8.12 -10.32 0.49
N ALA A 201 7.96 -9.10 0.98
CA ALA A 201 8.79 -7.97 0.59
C ALA A 201 9.10 -7.05 1.78
N LEU A 202 10.18 -6.29 1.63
CA LEU A 202 10.57 -5.19 2.48
C LEU A 202 10.48 -3.91 1.65
N TYR A 203 9.99 -2.83 2.20
CA TYR A 203 10.02 -1.51 1.58
C TYR A 203 10.70 -0.52 2.51
N VAL A 204 11.79 0.10 2.06
CA VAL A 204 12.52 1.11 2.82
C VAL A 204 11.82 2.45 2.64
N ALA A 205 10.97 2.83 3.61
CA ALA A 205 10.27 4.11 3.58
C ALA A 205 11.17 5.28 3.97
N LYS A 206 12.24 5.01 4.76
CA LYS A 206 13.25 5.98 5.16
C LYS A 206 14.51 5.25 5.61
N GLY A 207 15.68 5.86 5.39
CA GLY A 207 16.96 5.36 5.91
C GLY A 207 17.66 4.40 4.95
N GLU A 208 18.41 3.45 5.52
CA GLU A 208 19.29 2.54 4.79
C GLU A 208 19.42 1.21 5.54
N ILE A 209 19.20 0.10 4.84
CA ILE A 209 19.28 -1.24 5.40
C ILE A 209 20.21 -2.14 4.59
N GLU A 210 20.78 -3.15 5.25
CA GLU A 210 21.53 -4.27 4.66
C GLU A 210 20.66 -5.53 4.69
N VAL A 211 20.55 -6.22 3.58
CA VAL A 211 19.88 -7.54 3.44
C VAL A 211 20.89 -8.50 2.82
N GLY A 212 21.38 -9.45 3.60
CA GLY A 212 22.54 -10.27 3.22
C GLY A 212 23.79 -9.42 3.14
N ASP A 213 24.37 -9.30 1.94
CA ASP A 213 25.56 -8.53 1.62
C ASP A 213 25.27 -7.27 0.76
N ARG A 214 24.00 -6.93 0.60
CA ARG A 214 23.54 -5.83 -0.26
C ARG A 214 22.90 -4.71 0.55
N VAL A 215 23.17 -3.48 0.14
CA VAL A 215 22.63 -2.26 0.77
C VAL A 215 21.46 -1.72 -0.03
N PHE A 216 20.41 -1.29 0.66
CA PHE A 216 19.18 -0.74 0.10
C PHE A 216 18.81 0.58 0.77
N ASN A 217 18.30 1.49 -0.04
CA ASN A 217 18.00 2.86 0.35
C ASN A 217 16.49 3.14 0.31
N GLU A 218 16.12 4.30 0.84
CA GLU A 218 14.77 4.84 0.75
C GLU A 218 14.19 4.75 -0.66
N GLY A 219 12.92 4.34 -0.76
CA GLY A 219 12.20 4.17 -2.02
C GLY A 219 12.41 2.81 -2.69
N GLN A 220 13.15 1.87 -2.08
CA GLN A 220 13.39 0.55 -2.65
C GLN A 220 12.50 -0.52 -2.01
N MET A 221 11.84 -1.32 -2.85
CA MET A 221 11.16 -2.56 -2.44
C MET A 221 12.04 -3.75 -2.77
N ILE A 222 12.30 -4.60 -1.78
CA ILE A 222 13.10 -5.81 -1.87
C ILE A 222 12.14 -7.01 -1.78
N ILE A 223 11.93 -7.74 -2.87
CA ILE A 223 11.14 -8.95 -2.91
C ILE A 223 12.05 -10.12 -2.56
N LEU A 224 11.63 -10.92 -1.58
CA LEU A 224 12.37 -12.07 -1.09
C LEU A 224 11.97 -13.34 -1.83
N GLU A 225 12.94 -14.23 -2.07
CA GLU A 225 12.61 -15.59 -2.51
C GLU A 225 11.74 -16.30 -1.44
N PRO A 226 10.82 -17.17 -1.84
CA PRO A 226 9.83 -17.78 -0.93
C PRO A 226 10.43 -18.49 0.30
N THR A 227 11.62 -19.07 0.15
CA THR A 227 12.31 -19.83 1.22
C THR A 227 13.45 -19.04 1.88
N ALA A 228 13.66 -17.79 1.50
CA ALA A 228 14.73 -16.99 2.08
C ALA A 228 14.43 -16.60 3.54
N GLU A 229 15.44 -16.71 4.40
CA GLU A 229 15.39 -16.28 5.81
C GLU A 229 16.51 -15.25 6.06
N PRO A 230 16.38 -14.02 5.52
CA PRO A 230 17.42 -13.02 5.66
C PRO A 230 17.44 -12.40 7.06
N THR A 231 18.63 -12.03 7.52
CA THR A 231 18.80 -11.02 8.56
C THR A 231 18.86 -9.65 7.92
N ILE A 232 18.09 -8.72 8.46
CA ILE A 232 18.06 -7.31 8.08
C ILE A 232 18.85 -6.51 9.12
N LYS A 233 19.75 -5.66 8.66
CA LYS A 233 20.51 -4.76 9.53
C LYS A 233 20.26 -3.30 9.13
N ALA A 234 19.88 -2.46 10.06
CA ALA A 234 19.82 -1.03 9.82
C ALA A 234 21.22 -0.43 9.79
N LEU A 235 21.58 0.25 8.70
CA LEU A 235 22.87 0.97 8.57
C LEU A 235 22.74 2.43 9.03
N LYS A 236 21.52 2.94 9.05
CA LYS A 236 21.07 4.24 9.59
C LYS A 236 19.75 4.04 10.31
N PRO A 237 19.27 4.99 11.13
CA PRO A 237 17.90 4.96 11.62
C PRO A 237 16.93 4.82 10.43
N SER A 238 16.09 3.79 10.45
CA SER A 238 15.32 3.38 9.28
C SER A 238 13.87 3.04 9.62
N THR A 239 12.96 3.50 8.76
CA THR A 239 11.54 3.12 8.74
C THR A 239 11.34 2.11 7.61
N VAL A 240 10.88 0.91 7.93
CA VAL A 240 10.70 -0.17 6.95
C VAL A 240 9.30 -0.76 7.07
N MET A 241 8.60 -0.87 5.92
CA MET A 241 7.38 -1.67 5.85
C MET A 241 7.71 -3.08 5.38
N VAL A 242 7.21 -4.06 6.12
CA VAL A 242 7.37 -5.48 5.79
C VAL A 242 6.01 -6.04 5.46
N MET A 243 5.88 -6.65 4.30
CA MET A 243 4.59 -7.15 3.82
C MET A 243 4.72 -8.51 3.16
N GLY A 244 3.61 -9.23 3.13
CA GLY A 244 3.53 -10.50 2.44
C GLY A 244 2.21 -11.19 2.67
N GLY A 245 2.07 -12.36 2.04
CA GLY A 245 0.87 -13.14 2.15
C GLY A 245 0.83 -14.29 1.14
N GLU A 246 -0.33 -14.94 1.09
CA GLU A 246 -0.60 -15.94 0.08
C GLU A 246 -1.14 -15.28 -1.19
N PRO A 247 -0.70 -15.73 -2.39
CA PRO A 247 -1.24 -15.24 -3.65
C PRO A 247 -2.75 -15.50 -3.77
N VAL A 248 -3.50 -14.48 -4.20
CA VAL A 248 -4.95 -14.58 -4.46
C VAL A 248 -5.28 -14.84 -5.94
N GLY A 249 -4.25 -15.12 -6.75
CA GLY A 249 -4.37 -15.31 -8.19
C GLY A 249 -4.31 -14.00 -9.00
N PRO A 250 -4.32 -14.10 -10.35
CA PRO A 250 -4.19 -12.94 -11.22
C PRO A 250 -5.39 -12.00 -11.10
N ARG A 251 -5.12 -10.70 -11.18
CA ARG A 251 -6.14 -9.64 -11.15
C ARG A 251 -5.95 -8.68 -12.33
N ILE A 252 -7.07 -8.22 -12.86
CA ILE A 252 -7.14 -7.12 -13.80
C ILE A 252 -7.14 -5.84 -12.97
N ILE A 253 -6.28 -4.90 -13.33
CA ILE A 253 -6.27 -3.54 -12.78
C ILE A 253 -6.62 -2.60 -13.93
N TRP A 254 -7.65 -1.83 -13.75
CA TRP A 254 -7.95 -0.72 -14.62
C TRP A 254 -8.31 0.50 -13.78
N TRP A 255 -7.46 1.52 -13.82
CA TRP A 255 -7.55 2.71 -12.98
C TRP A 255 -7.64 2.33 -11.49
N ASN A 256 -8.78 2.58 -10.81
CA ASN A 256 -9.03 2.25 -9.41
C ASN A 256 -9.85 0.95 -9.23
N PHE A 257 -10.09 0.23 -10.29
CA PHE A 257 -10.87 -1.01 -10.30
C PHE A 257 -9.94 -2.22 -10.38
N VAL A 258 -10.19 -3.18 -9.52
CA VAL A 258 -9.49 -4.46 -9.47
C VAL A 258 -10.53 -5.57 -9.48
N HIS A 259 -10.35 -6.58 -10.33
CA HIS A 259 -11.25 -7.74 -10.35
C HIS A 259 -10.61 -8.91 -11.10
N SER A 260 -11.06 -10.15 -10.84
CA SER A 260 -10.70 -11.34 -11.60
C SER A 260 -11.36 -11.39 -12.99
N LYS A 261 -12.50 -10.72 -13.17
CA LYS A 261 -13.32 -10.76 -14.38
C LYS A 261 -13.36 -9.41 -15.09
N GLN A 262 -13.10 -9.41 -16.41
CA GLN A 262 -13.13 -8.20 -17.23
C GLN A 262 -14.53 -7.57 -17.31
N GLU A 263 -15.56 -8.39 -17.39
CA GLU A 263 -16.95 -7.92 -17.48
C GLU A 263 -17.33 -7.06 -16.27
N ARG A 264 -16.81 -7.41 -15.09
CA ARG A 264 -17.06 -6.65 -13.87
C ARG A 264 -16.35 -5.31 -13.86
N ILE A 265 -15.13 -5.24 -14.41
CA ILE A 265 -14.42 -3.97 -14.65
C ILE A 265 -15.23 -3.08 -15.60
N ASP A 266 -15.73 -3.63 -16.71
CA ASP A 266 -16.50 -2.88 -17.70
C ASP A 266 -17.85 -2.41 -17.13
N GLN A 267 -18.49 -3.21 -16.29
CA GLN A 267 -19.68 -2.82 -15.55
C GLN A 267 -19.38 -1.64 -14.60
N ALA A 268 -18.30 -1.70 -13.82
CA ALA A 268 -17.93 -0.62 -12.89
C ALA A 268 -17.63 0.71 -13.62
N LYS A 269 -16.98 0.63 -14.78
CA LYS A 269 -16.76 1.81 -15.67
C LYS A 269 -18.09 2.42 -16.11
N ALA A 270 -19.03 1.57 -16.55
CA ALA A 270 -20.35 2.02 -16.98
C ALA A 270 -21.16 2.61 -15.81
N ASP A 271 -21.06 2.01 -14.62
CA ASP A 271 -21.74 2.48 -13.41
C ASP A 271 -21.21 3.84 -12.96
N TRP A 272 -19.87 4.02 -12.92
CA TRP A 272 -19.27 5.30 -12.57
C TRP A 272 -19.61 6.39 -13.58
N LYS A 273 -19.49 6.11 -14.88
CA LYS A 273 -19.83 7.05 -15.95
C LYS A 273 -21.28 7.50 -15.91
N ALA A 274 -22.17 6.63 -15.50
CA ALA A 274 -23.62 6.90 -15.42
C ALA A 274 -24.07 7.48 -14.06
N GLY A 275 -23.13 7.73 -13.11
CA GLY A 275 -23.46 8.25 -11.78
C GLY A 275 -24.23 7.25 -10.91
N ARG A 276 -24.13 5.94 -11.16
CA ARG A 276 -24.80 4.90 -10.36
C ARG A 276 -24.08 4.54 -9.07
N MET A 277 -22.84 4.98 -8.91
CA MET A 277 -22.10 4.86 -7.65
C MET A 277 -22.23 6.18 -6.89
N ALA A 278 -22.95 6.16 -5.78
CA ALA A 278 -23.21 7.36 -4.98
C ALA A 278 -21.92 7.96 -4.41
N LEU A 279 -21.84 9.29 -4.38
CA LEU A 279 -20.75 10.02 -3.72
C LEU A 279 -20.91 9.99 -2.19
N PRO A 280 -19.83 10.24 -1.41
CA PRO A 280 -19.93 10.44 0.02
C PRO A 280 -20.87 11.65 0.35
N THR A 281 -21.75 11.50 1.32
CA THR A 281 -22.76 12.53 1.63
C THR A 281 -22.16 13.89 2.02
N GLU A 282 -20.99 13.87 2.65
CA GLU A 282 -20.28 15.09 3.09
C GLU A 282 -19.23 15.60 2.09
N ASP A 283 -19.15 14.96 0.89
CA ASP A 283 -18.21 15.36 -0.18
C ASP A 283 -18.81 14.93 -1.53
N ASP A 284 -19.90 15.59 -1.95
CA ASP A 284 -20.71 15.24 -3.12
C ASP A 284 -20.72 16.29 -4.24
N VAL A 285 -19.90 17.34 -4.11
CA VAL A 285 -19.90 18.48 -5.05
C VAL A 285 -19.06 18.18 -6.30
N GLU A 286 -17.99 17.42 -6.15
CA GLU A 286 -17.06 17.10 -7.23
C GLU A 286 -16.60 15.63 -7.16
N PHE A 287 -16.02 15.12 -8.23
CA PHE A 287 -15.47 13.77 -8.27
C PHE A 287 -14.35 13.65 -9.31
N ILE A 288 -13.61 12.53 -9.29
CA ILE A 288 -12.61 12.21 -10.31
C ILE A 288 -13.31 11.43 -11.43
N PRO A 289 -13.39 11.98 -12.67
CA PRO A 289 -13.97 11.25 -13.80
C PRO A 289 -13.10 10.06 -14.20
N LEU A 290 -13.66 9.15 -14.99
CA LEU A 290 -12.87 8.09 -15.63
C LEU A 290 -11.77 8.72 -16.49
N PRO A 291 -10.55 8.14 -16.50
CA PRO A 291 -9.50 8.61 -17.41
C PRO A 291 -9.92 8.38 -18.87
N ASP A 292 -9.61 9.36 -19.72
CA ASP A 292 -9.94 9.29 -21.16
C ASP A 292 -9.16 8.20 -21.92
N VAL A 293 -8.05 7.74 -21.34
CA VAL A 293 -7.20 6.69 -21.92
C VAL A 293 -7.10 5.55 -20.90
N PRO A 294 -7.19 4.27 -21.33
CA PRO A 294 -6.92 3.16 -20.45
C PRO A 294 -5.52 3.34 -19.83
N SER A 295 -5.39 3.15 -18.53
CA SER A 295 -4.08 3.02 -17.89
C SER A 295 -3.45 1.71 -18.37
N THR A 296 -2.90 1.70 -19.59
CA THR A 296 -2.12 0.57 -20.10
C THR A 296 -0.89 0.44 -19.22
N PRO A 297 -0.57 -0.77 -18.72
CA PRO A 297 0.74 -1.00 -18.13
C PRO A 297 1.78 -0.64 -19.17
N GLU A 298 2.78 0.15 -18.78
CA GLU A 298 3.94 0.44 -19.62
C GLU A 298 4.48 -0.88 -20.20
N PRO A 299 4.68 -1.00 -21.53
CA PRO A 299 5.18 -2.23 -22.11
C PRO A 299 6.53 -2.59 -21.47
N ALA A 300 6.72 -3.87 -21.18
CA ALA A 300 7.98 -4.35 -20.63
C ALA A 300 9.15 -3.87 -21.50
N PRO A 301 10.25 -3.34 -20.94
CA PRO A 301 11.44 -3.04 -21.71
C PRO A 301 11.90 -4.31 -22.40
N ALA A 302 12.24 -4.19 -23.69
CA ALA A 302 12.73 -5.32 -24.49
C ALA A 302 13.88 -6.00 -23.74
N ALA A 303 13.80 -7.32 -23.57
CA ALA A 303 14.87 -8.09 -22.95
C ALA A 303 16.19 -7.79 -23.65
N VAL A 304 17.14 -7.23 -22.91
CA VAL A 304 18.51 -7.04 -23.40
C VAL A 304 19.09 -8.43 -23.59
N LYS A 305 19.27 -8.84 -24.84
CA LYS A 305 19.98 -10.08 -25.14
C LYS A 305 21.41 -9.92 -24.63
N PRO A 306 21.96 -10.91 -23.90
CA PRO A 306 23.38 -10.87 -23.55
C PRO A 306 24.20 -10.88 -24.86
N GLU A 307 25.18 -9.98 -24.94
CA GLU A 307 26.13 -9.98 -26.04
C GLU A 307 26.89 -11.33 -26.08
N PRO A 308 27.13 -11.89 -27.26
CA PRO A 308 27.91 -13.11 -27.38
C PRO A 308 29.36 -12.84 -26.93
N THR A 309 29.81 -13.56 -25.91
CA THR A 309 31.23 -13.57 -25.51
C THR A 309 32.04 -14.13 -26.64
N HIS A 310 32.87 -13.32 -27.27
CA HIS A 310 33.88 -13.80 -28.18
C HIS A 310 34.96 -14.54 -27.37
N PRO A 311 35.30 -15.80 -27.75
CA PRO A 311 36.48 -16.47 -27.18
C PRO A 311 37.75 -15.84 -27.73
N VAL A 312 38.68 -15.52 -26.85
CA VAL A 312 40.08 -15.22 -27.15
C VAL A 312 40.89 -16.51 -27.06
#